data_a3f352f4b24a27ee0519a3a8c551f5df
#
_entry.id   a3f352f4b24a27ee0519a3a8c551f5df
#
_cell.length_a   1.000
_cell.length_b   1.000
_cell.length_c   1.000
_cell.angle_alpha   90.00
_cell.angle_beta   90.00
_cell.angle_gamma   90.00
#
_symmetry.space_group_name_H-M   'P 1'
#
loop_
_entity.id
_entity.type
_entity.pdbx_description
1 polymer ?
#
loop_
_entity_poly.entity_id
_entity_poly.type
_entity_poly.pdbx_seq_one_letter_code
_entity_poly.pdbx_strand_id
1 'polypeptide(L)'
;MKYGYLQKLMWCVFSPGFKKNLNLISADDAKATMRSAHGKYKKILSDVQEFDKDDRFILNIISAAMLATVYLSLDKKPAVEALTDYYASAMDNFVMSFYLKHTDRYTFTYQNALREDAEKSKRRNNPYSWVYDYQPGEDLNRFTATFHACGICHLLNSLGIGKITPALCRYDYTMAQKSGSEFTREYTIASGGAFCDCHYRKSIN
;
A
#
# COMPACT_ATOMS: atom_id res chain seq x y z
N MET A 1 -8.03 12.28 -8.51
CA MET A 1 -8.56 11.29 -9.51
C MET A 1 -10.07 11.19 -9.42
N LYS A 2 -10.74 10.79 -10.50
CA LYS A 2 -12.20 10.62 -10.52
C LYS A 2 -12.60 9.44 -9.61
N TYR A 3 -13.59 9.67 -8.71
CA TYR A 3 -14.17 8.60 -7.88
C TYR A 3 -15.08 7.70 -8.74
N GLY A 4 -14.48 6.69 -9.36
CA GLY A 4 -15.11 5.80 -10.33
C GLY A 4 -15.40 4.40 -9.79
N TYR A 5 -15.52 3.44 -10.71
CA TYR A 5 -15.86 2.05 -10.40
C TYR A 5 -14.78 1.37 -9.53
N LEU A 6 -13.49 1.56 -9.86
CA LEU A 6 -12.38 0.93 -9.13
C LEU A 6 -12.37 1.33 -7.65
N GLN A 7 -12.51 2.62 -7.35
CA GLN A 7 -12.50 3.15 -5.99
C GLN A 7 -13.70 2.65 -5.18
N LYS A 8 -14.88 2.55 -5.83
CA LYS A 8 -16.09 1.98 -5.21
C LYS A 8 -15.92 0.50 -4.92
N LEU A 9 -15.38 -0.26 -5.88
CA LEU A 9 -15.12 -1.69 -5.72
C LEU A 9 -14.14 -1.94 -4.56
N MET A 10 -13.02 -1.23 -4.51
CA MET A 10 -12.04 -1.33 -3.43
C MET A 10 -12.67 -1.02 -2.07
N TRP A 11 -13.48 0.03 -1.98
CA TRP A 11 -14.21 0.33 -0.75
C TRP A 11 -15.15 -0.82 -0.35
N CYS A 12 -15.96 -1.34 -1.28
CA CYS A 12 -16.89 -2.45 -1.00
C CYS A 12 -16.18 -3.72 -0.52
N VAL A 13 -15.04 -4.06 -1.14
CA VAL A 13 -14.29 -5.28 -0.82
C VAL A 13 -13.59 -5.20 0.54
N PHE A 14 -12.99 -4.06 0.86
CA PHE A 14 -12.12 -3.95 2.04
C PHE A 14 -12.78 -3.28 3.25
N SER A 15 -13.76 -2.38 3.07
CA SER A 15 -14.38 -1.70 4.22
C SER A 15 -15.02 -2.61 5.27
N PRO A 16 -15.53 -3.83 4.94
CA PRO A 16 -15.98 -4.76 5.97
C PRO A 16 -14.86 -5.21 6.91
N GLY A 17 -13.64 -5.44 6.38
CA GLY A 17 -12.47 -5.76 7.19
C GLY A 17 -12.06 -4.62 8.11
N PHE A 18 -12.01 -3.39 7.58
CA PHE A 18 -11.76 -2.18 8.38
C PHE A 18 -12.80 -2.00 9.49
N LYS A 19 -14.07 -2.22 9.19
CA LYS A 19 -15.14 -2.11 10.18
C LYS A 19 -15.04 -3.18 11.27
N LYS A 20 -14.83 -4.45 10.87
CA LYS A 20 -14.78 -5.60 11.79
C LYS A 20 -13.66 -5.47 12.82
N ASN A 21 -12.49 -4.97 12.38
CA ASN A 21 -11.30 -4.91 13.21
C ASN A 21 -11.10 -3.55 13.91
N LEU A 22 -12.07 -2.62 13.84
CA LEU A 22 -11.91 -1.27 14.40
C LEU A 22 -11.62 -1.27 15.90
N ASN A 23 -12.13 -2.26 16.63
CA ASN A 23 -11.89 -2.44 18.06
C ASN A 23 -10.41 -2.66 18.44
N LEU A 24 -9.54 -3.01 17.48
CA LEU A 24 -8.10 -3.09 17.71
C LEU A 24 -7.45 -1.71 17.96
N ILE A 25 -8.09 -0.63 17.51
CA ILE A 25 -7.51 0.71 17.53
C ILE A 25 -8.43 1.76 18.19
N SER A 26 -9.69 1.48 18.39
CA SER A 26 -10.65 2.44 18.96
C SER A 26 -11.85 1.75 19.58
N ALA A 27 -12.44 2.41 20.57
CA ALA A 27 -13.76 2.09 21.12
C ALA A 27 -14.90 2.86 20.45
N ASP A 28 -14.62 3.67 19.41
CA ASP A 28 -15.61 4.47 18.70
C ASP A 28 -16.66 3.58 18.01
N ASP A 29 -17.85 4.15 17.77
CA ASP A 29 -18.88 3.44 17.00
C ASP A 29 -18.40 3.14 15.58
N ALA A 30 -18.24 1.85 15.29
CA ALA A 30 -17.69 1.40 14.02
C ALA A 30 -18.54 1.81 12.81
N LYS A 31 -19.86 1.91 12.96
CA LYS A 31 -20.75 2.30 11.87
C LYS A 31 -20.64 3.80 11.58
N ALA A 32 -20.58 4.61 12.61
CA ALA A 32 -20.40 6.07 12.49
C ALA A 32 -19.03 6.40 11.92
N THR A 33 -17.97 5.78 12.47
CA THR A 33 -16.59 5.94 11.99
C THR A 33 -16.44 5.60 10.50
N MET A 34 -16.95 4.44 10.06
CA MET A 34 -16.87 4.03 8.66
C MET A 34 -17.71 4.91 7.72
N ARG A 35 -18.83 5.47 8.20
CA ARG A 35 -19.60 6.44 7.42
C ARG A 35 -18.82 7.73 7.20
N SER A 36 -18.21 8.25 8.26
CA SER A 36 -17.33 9.44 8.20
C SER A 36 -16.11 9.18 7.28
N ALA A 37 -15.45 8.02 7.47
CA ALA A 37 -14.31 7.61 6.65
C ALA A 37 -14.67 7.53 5.15
N HIS A 38 -15.85 6.99 4.79
CA HIS A 38 -16.29 6.94 3.39
C HIS A 38 -16.47 8.32 2.76
N GLY A 39 -17.01 9.27 3.52
CA GLY A 39 -17.10 10.67 3.05
C GLY A 39 -15.72 11.28 2.77
N LYS A 40 -14.79 11.11 3.71
CA LYS A 40 -13.40 11.57 3.56
C LYS A 40 -12.66 10.87 2.42
N TYR A 41 -12.89 9.56 2.24
CA TYR A 41 -12.30 8.76 1.18
C TYR A 41 -12.60 9.31 -0.21
N LYS A 42 -13.86 9.65 -0.48
CA LYS A 42 -14.25 10.27 -1.74
C LYS A 42 -13.55 11.60 -1.96
N LYS A 43 -13.48 12.44 -0.90
CA LYS A 43 -12.86 13.75 -0.98
C LYS A 43 -11.34 13.63 -1.21
N ILE A 44 -10.65 12.80 -0.42
CA ILE A 44 -9.20 12.61 -0.55
C ILE A 44 -8.84 12.10 -1.94
N LEU A 45 -9.57 11.10 -2.45
CA LEU A 45 -9.29 10.58 -3.79
C LEU A 45 -9.61 11.58 -4.90
N SER A 46 -10.57 12.50 -4.72
CA SER A 46 -10.81 13.58 -5.70
C SER A 46 -9.64 14.56 -5.82
N ASP A 47 -8.87 14.73 -4.76
CA ASP A 47 -7.71 15.62 -4.71
C ASP A 47 -6.41 14.96 -5.23
N VAL A 48 -6.42 13.63 -5.40
CA VAL A 48 -5.27 12.88 -5.97
C VAL A 48 -5.23 13.09 -7.48
N GLN A 49 -4.04 13.36 -8.03
CA GLN A 49 -3.82 13.46 -9.48
C GLN A 49 -4.20 12.16 -10.19
N GLU A 50 -4.72 12.27 -11.42
CA GLU A 50 -5.01 11.10 -12.25
C GLU A 50 -3.73 10.29 -12.55
N PHE A 51 -3.88 8.99 -12.53
CA PHE A 51 -2.79 8.06 -12.86
C PHE A 51 -2.78 7.73 -14.35
N ASP A 52 -1.61 7.49 -14.89
CA ASP A 52 -1.47 6.89 -16.22
C ASP A 52 -2.11 5.50 -16.22
N LYS A 53 -2.66 5.09 -17.36
CA LYS A 53 -3.41 3.83 -17.47
C LYS A 53 -2.59 2.58 -17.12
N ASP A 54 -1.27 2.66 -17.32
CA ASP A 54 -0.31 1.59 -17.06
C ASP A 54 0.41 1.73 -15.71
N ASP A 55 0.04 2.73 -14.89
CA ASP A 55 0.63 2.89 -13.57
C ASP A 55 0.04 1.87 -12.59
N ARG A 56 0.86 0.90 -12.22
CA ARG A 56 0.49 -0.20 -11.33
C ARG A 56 0.21 0.19 -9.89
N PHE A 57 0.63 1.38 -9.47
CA PHE A 57 0.58 1.81 -8.07
C PHE A 57 -0.73 2.49 -7.65
N ILE A 58 -1.67 2.70 -8.55
CA ILE A 58 -2.98 3.28 -8.24
C ILE A 58 -3.70 2.55 -7.09
N LEU A 59 -3.60 1.21 -7.04
CA LEU A 59 -4.25 0.41 -5.98
C LEU A 59 -3.62 0.67 -4.61
N ASN A 60 -2.32 0.95 -4.56
CA ASN A 60 -1.63 1.28 -3.32
C ASN A 60 -2.13 2.61 -2.74
N ILE A 61 -2.36 3.61 -3.58
CA ILE A 61 -2.93 4.90 -3.16
C ILE A 61 -4.37 4.73 -2.67
N ILE A 62 -5.18 3.97 -3.41
CA ILE A 62 -6.57 3.71 -3.05
C ILE A 62 -6.66 3.01 -1.68
N SER A 63 -5.82 2.00 -1.42
CA SER A 63 -5.79 1.28 -0.14
C SER A 63 -5.20 2.13 1.00
N ALA A 64 -4.16 2.91 0.74
CA ALA A 64 -3.60 3.85 1.72
C ALA A 64 -4.63 4.92 2.14
N ALA A 65 -5.42 5.43 1.18
CA ALA A 65 -6.50 6.37 1.46
C ALA A 65 -7.58 5.75 2.38
N MET A 66 -7.84 4.42 2.32
CA MET A 66 -8.76 3.77 3.25
C MET A 66 -8.26 3.85 4.69
N LEU A 67 -7.01 3.49 4.96
CA LEU A 67 -6.42 3.63 6.29
C LEU A 67 -6.41 5.08 6.76
N ALA A 68 -5.96 6.00 5.89
CA ALA A 68 -5.91 7.43 6.18
C ALA A 68 -7.27 7.97 6.64
N THR A 69 -8.34 7.61 5.93
CA THR A 69 -9.68 8.13 6.23
C THR A 69 -10.28 7.54 7.50
N VAL A 70 -10.01 6.28 7.81
CA VAL A 70 -10.37 5.70 9.11
C VAL A 70 -9.61 6.43 10.21
N TYR A 71 -8.29 6.54 10.10
CA TYR A 71 -7.47 7.27 11.08
C TYR A 71 -7.96 8.70 11.32
N LEU A 72 -8.27 9.46 10.26
CA LEU A 72 -8.80 10.82 10.34
C LEU A 72 -10.20 10.91 10.94
N SER A 73 -10.94 9.78 10.99
CA SER A 73 -12.30 9.73 11.51
C SER A 73 -12.40 9.29 12.97
N LEU A 74 -11.28 8.85 13.55
CA LEU A 74 -11.23 8.48 14.97
C LEU A 74 -11.14 9.73 15.85
N ASP A 75 -11.80 9.72 17.01
CA ASP A 75 -11.70 10.76 18.01
C ASP A 75 -10.31 10.76 18.65
N LYS A 76 -9.85 9.62 19.11
CA LYS A 76 -8.49 9.44 19.65
C LYS A 76 -7.58 8.72 18.64
N LYS A 77 -6.41 9.31 18.38
CA LYS A 77 -5.46 8.76 17.41
C LYS A 77 -4.65 7.62 18.03
N PRO A 78 -4.70 6.41 17.45
CA PRO A 78 -3.93 5.26 17.96
C PRO A 78 -2.44 5.39 17.65
N ALA A 79 -1.64 4.59 18.35
CA ALA A 79 -0.22 4.42 18.07
C ALA A 79 0.00 3.72 16.72
N VAL A 80 1.19 3.91 16.12
CA VAL A 80 1.52 3.35 14.79
C VAL A 80 1.54 1.82 14.81
N GLU A 81 1.97 1.24 15.92
CA GLU A 81 2.03 -0.21 16.13
C GLU A 81 0.63 -0.83 16.05
N ALA A 82 -0.34 -0.25 16.76
CA ALA A 82 -1.73 -0.70 16.70
C ALA A 82 -2.34 -0.53 15.30
N LEU A 83 -1.99 0.55 14.59
CA LEU A 83 -2.40 0.74 13.20
C LEU A 83 -1.81 -0.30 12.25
N THR A 84 -0.60 -0.79 12.52
CA THR A 84 0.04 -1.86 11.74
C THR A 84 -0.79 -3.14 11.80
N ASP A 85 -1.13 -3.58 13.01
CA ASP A 85 -1.93 -4.79 13.24
C ASP A 85 -3.34 -4.64 12.69
N TYR A 86 -3.93 -3.47 12.92
CA TYR A 86 -5.24 -3.13 12.36
C TYR A 86 -5.26 -3.19 10.85
N TYR A 87 -4.30 -2.56 10.17
CA TYR A 87 -4.25 -2.53 8.71
C TYR A 87 -4.03 -3.93 8.13
N ALA A 88 -3.12 -4.71 8.70
CA ALA A 88 -2.89 -6.08 8.28
C ALA A 88 -4.16 -6.93 8.42
N SER A 89 -4.86 -6.83 9.56
CA SER A 89 -6.12 -7.54 9.82
C SER A 89 -7.26 -7.07 8.91
N ALA A 90 -7.34 -5.77 8.62
CA ALA A 90 -8.37 -5.20 7.75
C ALA A 90 -8.21 -5.61 6.29
N MET A 91 -6.95 -5.76 5.83
CA MET A 91 -6.62 -6.20 4.47
C MET A 91 -6.69 -7.72 4.30
N ASP A 92 -6.76 -8.49 5.39
CA ASP A 92 -6.82 -9.95 5.34
C ASP A 92 -8.23 -10.43 4.96
N ASN A 93 -8.44 -10.65 3.67
CA ASN A 93 -9.69 -11.17 3.12
C ASN A 93 -9.40 -12.15 1.96
N PHE A 94 -10.46 -12.82 1.50
CA PHE A 94 -10.36 -13.80 0.42
C PHE A 94 -9.74 -13.22 -0.86
N VAL A 95 -10.11 -11.99 -1.25
CA VAL A 95 -9.62 -11.37 -2.49
C VAL A 95 -8.11 -11.13 -2.42
N MET A 96 -7.63 -10.56 -1.30
CA MET A 96 -6.20 -10.32 -1.11
C MET A 96 -5.43 -11.64 -1.02
N SER A 97 -5.94 -12.62 -0.27
CA SER A 97 -5.31 -13.93 -0.14
C SER A 97 -5.23 -14.66 -1.50
N PHE A 98 -6.30 -14.60 -2.30
CA PHE A 98 -6.30 -15.15 -3.64
C PHE A 98 -5.28 -14.47 -4.54
N TYR A 99 -5.25 -13.14 -4.56
CA TYR A 99 -4.28 -12.36 -5.34
C TYR A 99 -2.83 -12.73 -4.98
N LEU A 100 -2.50 -12.72 -3.69
CA LEU A 100 -1.14 -13.00 -3.23
C LEU A 100 -0.69 -14.42 -3.56
N LYS A 101 -1.58 -15.41 -3.39
CA LYS A 101 -1.29 -16.82 -3.68
C LYS A 101 -1.04 -17.08 -5.18
N HIS A 102 -1.69 -16.32 -6.07
CA HIS A 102 -1.59 -16.53 -7.52
C HIS A 102 -0.63 -15.54 -8.21
N THR A 103 0.07 -14.69 -7.45
CA THR A 103 1.09 -13.78 -8.00
C THR A 103 2.47 -14.40 -7.84
N ASP A 104 2.98 -15.06 -8.90
CA ASP A 104 4.37 -15.55 -8.92
C ASP A 104 5.31 -14.44 -9.40
N ARG A 105 6.08 -13.91 -8.46
CA ARG A 105 7.06 -12.82 -8.67
C ARG A 105 8.37 -13.32 -9.29
N TYR A 106 8.58 -14.63 -9.32
CA TYR A 106 9.84 -15.26 -9.68
C TYR A 106 9.82 -15.85 -11.09
N THR A 107 8.99 -15.28 -11.96
CA THR A 107 8.94 -15.59 -13.37
C THR A 107 9.66 -14.52 -14.19
N PHE A 108 10.23 -14.89 -15.31
CA PHE A 108 10.84 -13.95 -16.26
C PHE A 108 9.86 -12.86 -16.70
N THR A 109 8.61 -13.25 -17.02
CA THR A 109 7.56 -12.30 -17.43
C THR A 109 7.27 -11.24 -16.36
N TYR A 110 7.13 -11.65 -15.10
CA TYR A 110 6.87 -10.72 -14.01
C TYR A 110 8.05 -9.75 -13.79
N GLN A 111 9.27 -10.28 -13.76
CA GLN A 111 10.47 -9.46 -13.51
C GLN A 111 10.81 -8.56 -14.69
N ASN A 112 10.57 -8.99 -15.93
CA ASN A 112 10.70 -8.12 -17.09
C ASN A 112 9.69 -6.96 -17.05
N ALA A 113 8.43 -7.24 -16.68
CA ALA A 113 7.41 -6.19 -16.51
C ALA A 113 7.78 -5.19 -15.39
N LEU A 114 8.42 -5.66 -14.29
CA LEU A 114 8.95 -4.77 -13.25
C LEU A 114 10.06 -3.86 -13.79
N ARG A 115 11.00 -4.42 -14.55
CA ARG A 115 12.10 -3.66 -15.15
C ARG A 115 11.61 -2.58 -16.11
N GLU A 116 10.66 -2.94 -16.98
CA GLU A 116 10.06 -1.98 -17.91
C GLU A 116 9.29 -0.87 -17.19
N ASP A 117 8.54 -1.22 -16.12
CA ASP A 117 7.81 -0.25 -15.31
C ASP A 117 8.77 0.66 -14.53
N ALA A 118 9.90 0.15 -14.03
CA ALA A 118 10.93 0.95 -13.38
C ALA A 118 11.46 2.04 -14.31
N GLU A 119 11.76 1.72 -15.58
CA GLU A 119 12.18 2.71 -16.55
C GLU A 119 11.08 3.73 -16.90
N LYS A 120 9.83 3.29 -16.97
CA LYS A 120 8.69 4.20 -17.17
C LYS A 120 8.50 5.12 -15.96
N SER A 121 8.70 4.59 -14.74
CA SER A 121 8.48 5.32 -13.49
C SER A 121 9.34 6.60 -13.40
N LYS A 122 10.54 6.57 -13.95
CA LYS A 122 11.49 7.72 -13.99
C LYS A 122 10.96 8.91 -14.80
N ARG A 123 9.98 8.69 -15.67
CA ARG A 123 9.38 9.71 -16.55
C ARG A 123 7.99 10.16 -16.10
N ARG A 124 7.40 9.48 -15.09
CA ARG A 124 6.09 9.86 -14.53
C ARG A 124 6.21 11.17 -13.75
N ASN A 125 5.32 12.09 -14.03
CA ASN A 125 5.22 13.36 -13.31
C ASN A 125 3.96 13.37 -12.42
N ASN A 126 3.82 12.32 -11.60
CA ASN A 126 2.71 12.19 -10.67
C ASN A 126 3.28 11.94 -9.27
N PRO A 127 3.14 12.90 -8.32
CA PRO A 127 3.70 12.75 -6.97
C PRO A 127 3.06 11.63 -6.16
N TYR A 128 1.88 11.15 -6.57
CA TYR A 128 1.20 10.00 -5.98
C TYR A 128 1.65 8.65 -6.54
N SER A 129 2.54 8.64 -7.52
CA SER A 129 3.15 7.43 -8.06
C SER A 129 4.49 7.13 -7.37
N TRP A 130 5.21 6.12 -7.87
CA TRP A 130 6.52 5.73 -7.38
C TRP A 130 7.56 5.94 -8.47
N VAL A 131 8.78 6.24 -8.04
CA VAL A 131 9.98 6.21 -8.88
C VAL A 131 10.92 5.18 -8.29
N TYR A 132 11.35 4.21 -9.09
CA TYR A 132 12.19 3.13 -8.58
C TYR A 132 13.12 2.56 -9.63
N ASP A 133 14.17 1.92 -9.15
CA ASP A 133 15.08 1.08 -9.91
C ASP A 133 14.78 -0.39 -9.67
N TYR A 134 14.92 -1.19 -10.72
CA TYR A 134 14.86 -2.64 -10.66
C TYR A 134 16.25 -3.22 -10.87
N GLN A 135 16.69 -4.09 -9.98
CA GLN A 135 17.95 -4.81 -10.08
C GLN A 135 17.67 -6.32 -10.03
N PRO A 136 18.02 -7.07 -11.09
CA PRO A 136 17.90 -8.53 -11.08
C PRO A 136 18.87 -9.12 -10.06
N GLY A 137 18.53 -10.28 -9.52
CA GLY A 137 19.44 -11.10 -8.74
C GLY A 137 20.32 -11.97 -9.63
N GLU A 138 21.06 -12.90 -9.01
CA GLU A 138 21.89 -13.88 -9.71
C GLU A 138 21.04 -14.88 -10.53
N ASP A 139 19.80 -15.06 -10.09
CA ASP A 139 18.80 -15.93 -10.74
C ASP A 139 17.40 -15.30 -10.61
N LEU A 140 16.37 -15.96 -11.15
CA LEU A 140 14.99 -15.50 -11.04
C LEU A 140 14.40 -15.61 -9.62
N ASN A 141 15.08 -16.26 -8.68
CA ASN A 141 14.57 -16.43 -7.32
C ASN A 141 14.84 -15.21 -6.41
N ARG A 142 15.51 -14.19 -6.91
CA ARG A 142 15.78 -12.96 -6.15
C ARG A 142 15.81 -11.73 -7.06
N PHE A 143 15.43 -10.60 -6.50
CA PHE A 143 15.57 -9.28 -7.13
C PHE A 143 15.48 -8.18 -6.07
N THR A 144 15.91 -6.97 -6.44
CA THR A 144 15.80 -5.78 -5.60
C THR A 144 15.02 -4.70 -6.35
N ALA A 145 14.14 -4.01 -5.63
CA ALA A 145 13.50 -2.79 -6.09
C ALA A 145 13.86 -1.65 -5.13
N THR A 146 14.57 -0.63 -5.63
CA THR A 146 14.98 0.54 -4.85
C THR A 146 14.09 1.71 -5.20
N PHE A 147 13.24 2.13 -4.25
CA PHE A 147 12.28 3.21 -4.46
C PHE A 147 12.87 4.55 -4.01
N HIS A 148 12.88 5.54 -4.89
CA HIS A 148 13.37 6.91 -4.66
C HIS A 148 12.24 7.90 -4.40
N ALA A 149 11.00 7.57 -4.79
CA ALA A 149 9.79 8.32 -4.47
C ALA A 149 8.67 7.35 -4.08
N CYS A 150 7.82 7.78 -3.15
CA CYS A 150 6.71 6.98 -2.62
C CYS A 150 5.42 7.80 -2.58
N GLY A 151 4.45 7.44 -3.41
CA GLY A 151 3.15 8.11 -3.46
C GLY A 151 2.37 8.03 -2.15
N ILE A 152 2.53 6.95 -1.36
CA ILE A 152 1.90 6.88 -0.02
C ILE A 152 2.50 7.93 0.91
N CYS A 153 3.82 8.10 0.93
CA CYS A 153 4.46 9.14 1.72
C CYS A 153 3.93 10.53 1.31
N HIS A 154 3.83 10.79 -0.01
CA HIS A 154 3.29 12.05 -0.51
C HIS A 154 1.84 12.25 -0.07
N LEU A 155 0.96 11.25 -0.25
CA LEU A 155 -0.44 11.31 0.16
C LEU A 155 -0.59 11.61 1.66
N LEU A 156 0.10 10.85 2.51
CA LEU A 156 -0.09 10.97 3.96
C LEU A 156 0.54 12.26 4.51
N ASN A 157 1.64 12.73 3.92
CA ASN A 157 2.24 14.02 4.27
C ASN A 157 1.33 15.19 3.87
N SER A 158 0.72 15.15 2.68
CA SER A 158 -0.23 16.17 2.24
C SER A 158 -1.47 16.26 3.13
N LEU A 159 -1.83 15.17 3.80
CA LEU A 159 -2.91 15.11 4.78
C LEU A 159 -2.46 15.46 6.21
N GLY A 160 -1.18 15.79 6.44
CA GLY A 160 -0.63 16.07 7.77
C GLY A 160 -0.53 14.84 8.69
N ILE A 161 -0.60 13.63 8.14
CA ILE A 161 -0.57 12.38 8.90
C ILE A 161 0.56 11.43 8.47
N GLY A 162 1.64 11.96 7.90
CA GLY A 162 2.80 11.18 7.42
C GLY A 162 3.37 10.20 8.45
N LYS A 163 3.22 10.51 9.73
CA LYS A 163 3.66 9.64 10.84
C LYS A 163 3.06 8.24 10.84
N ILE A 164 1.93 8.01 10.15
CA ILE A 164 1.32 6.67 10.08
C ILE A 164 1.82 5.83 8.89
N THR A 165 2.65 6.39 8.03
CA THR A 165 3.20 5.67 6.85
C THR A 165 3.88 4.35 7.21
N PRO A 166 4.65 4.24 8.31
CA PRO A 166 5.28 2.97 8.70
C PRO A 166 4.28 1.82 8.88
N ALA A 167 3.03 2.08 9.26
CA ALA A 167 2.01 1.04 9.40
C ALA A 167 1.69 0.37 8.06
N LEU A 168 1.66 1.13 6.95
CA LEU A 168 1.49 0.59 5.61
C LEU A 168 2.76 -0.12 5.11
N CYS A 169 3.94 0.45 5.39
CA CYS A 169 5.22 -0.16 5.02
C CYS A 169 5.42 -1.55 5.65
N ARG A 170 4.95 -1.75 6.88
CA ARG A 170 5.01 -3.05 7.56
C ARG A 170 4.18 -4.12 6.86
N TYR A 171 3.12 -3.74 6.17
CA TYR A 171 2.26 -4.69 5.45
C TYR A 171 2.99 -5.37 4.28
N ASP A 172 4.06 -4.79 3.74
CA ASP A 172 4.90 -5.41 2.70
C ASP A 172 5.45 -6.77 3.14
N TYR A 173 5.85 -6.90 4.42
CA TYR A 173 6.32 -8.17 4.99
C TYR A 173 5.22 -9.23 5.02
N THR A 174 4.01 -8.84 5.41
CA THR A 174 2.83 -9.74 5.41
C THR A 174 2.49 -10.19 3.99
N MET A 175 2.50 -9.28 3.03
CA MET A 175 2.24 -9.60 1.62
C MET A 175 3.31 -10.53 1.06
N ALA A 176 4.58 -10.28 1.37
CA ALA A 176 5.69 -11.11 0.92
C ALA A 176 5.54 -12.54 1.47
N GLN A 177 5.35 -12.69 2.77
CA GLN A 177 5.17 -13.99 3.42
C GLN A 177 4.00 -14.78 2.79
N LYS A 178 2.84 -14.12 2.62
CA LYS A 178 1.65 -14.75 2.02
C LYS A 178 1.83 -15.14 0.54
N SER A 179 2.77 -14.50 -0.17
CA SER A 179 3.10 -14.81 -1.56
C SER A 179 4.32 -15.72 -1.73
N GLY A 180 4.77 -16.39 -0.66
CA GLY A 180 5.92 -17.30 -0.70
C GLY A 180 7.25 -16.59 -0.95
N SER A 181 7.39 -15.37 -0.43
CA SER A 181 8.61 -14.56 -0.53
C SER A 181 9.19 -14.27 0.84
N GLU A 182 10.51 -14.30 0.94
CA GLU A 182 11.26 -13.61 1.98
C GLU A 182 11.47 -12.16 1.54
N PHE A 183 11.22 -11.22 2.43
CA PHE A 183 11.35 -9.79 2.17
C PHE A 183 12.22 -9.16 3.25
N THR A 184 13.23 -8.41 2.83
CA THR A 184 14.08 -7.63 3.73
C THR A 184 14.21 -6.21 3.23
N ARG A 185 14.34 -5.27 4.18
CA ARG A 185 14.49 -3.85 3.91
C ARG A 185 15.17 -3.19 5.10
N GLU A 186 16.22 -2.44 4.87
CA GLU A 186 16.96 -1.71 5.89
C GLU A 186 16.52 -0.25 5.95
N TYR A 187 16.29 0.38 4.79
CA TYR A 187 15.96 1.81 4.68
C TYR A 187 14.53 2.02 4.20
N THR A 188 13.86 3.04 4.71
CA THR A 188 12.57 3.50 4.19
C THR A 188 12.48 5.01 4.12
N ILE A 189 11.86 5.54 3.07
CA ILE A 189 11.50 6.95 2.95
C ILE A 189 10.57 7.37 4.10
N ALA A 190 9.69 6.48 4.52
CA ALA A 190 8.75 6.72 5.63
C ALA A 190 9.44 6.96 6.98
N SER A 191 10.66 6.46 7.17
CA SER A 191 11.47 6.63 8.38
C SER A 191 12.57 7.70 8.20
N GLY A 192 12.51 8.51 7.14
CA GLY A 192 13.49 9.56 6.86
C GLY A 192 14.68 9.11 6.02
N GLY A 193 14.70 7.87 5.52
CA GLY A 193 15.72 7.40 4.58
C GLY A 193 15.59 8.07 3.21
N ALA A 194 16.69 8.12 2.46
CA ALA A 194 16.71 8.67 1.11
C ALA A 194 15.99 7.78 0.08
N PHE A 195 15.82 6.50 0.39
CA PHE A 195 15.20 5.50 -0.48
C PHE A 195 14.60 4.36 0.35
N CYS A 196 13.84 3.44 -0.31
CA CYS A 196 13.47 2.15 0.25
C CYS A 196 14.17 1.04 -0.53
N ASP A 197 14.96 0.21 0.14
CA ASP A 197 15.69 -0.93 -0.42
C ASP A 197 14.88 -2.22 -0.24
N CYS A 198 14.07 -2.56 -1.18
CA CYS A 198 13.17 -3.71 -1.09
C CYS A 198 13.81 -4.95 -1.75
N HIS A 199 14.29 -5.88 -0.93
CA HIS A 199 14.91 -7.13 -1.39
C HIS A 199 13.93 -8.28 -1.28
N TYR A 200 13.75 -8.99 -2.39
CA TYR A 200 12.83 -10.13 -2.49
C TYR A 200 13.62 -11.40 -2.82
N ARG A 201 13.32 -12.48 -2.09
CA ARG A 201 13.82 -13.82 -2.35
C ARG A 201 12.67 -14.83 -2.28
N LYS A 202 12.64 -15.78 -3.20
CA LYS A 202 11.67 -16.89 -3.17
C LYS A 202 11.92 -17.75 -1.92
N SER A 203 10.87 -18.00 -1.13
CA SER A 203 10.98 -18.89 0.02
C SER A 203 11.29 -20.33 -0.45
N ILE A 204 12.24 -20.95 0.22
CA ILE A 204 12.53 -22.39 0.04
C ILE A 204 11.57 -23.11 0.97
N ASN A 205 10.51 -23.71 0.41
CA ASN A 205 9.63 -24.65 1.14
C ASN A 205 10.21 -26.06 1.08
#